data_6a519d474afb74c503df304e4f228edd
#
_entry.id   6a519d474afb74c503df304e4f228edd
#
_cell.length_a   1.000
_cell.length_b   1.000
_cell.length_c   1.000
_cell.angle_alpha   90.00
_cell.angle_beta   90.00
_cell.angle_gamma   90.00
#
_symmetry.space_group_name_H-M   'P 1'
#
loop_
_entity.id
_entity.type
_entity.pdbx_description
1 polymer ?
#
loop_
_entity_poly.entity_id
_entity_poly.type
_entity_poly.pdbx_seq_one_letter_code
_entity_poly.pdbx_strand_id
1 'polypeptide(L)'
;MYFIKTSFLNVFVSALLFIKLTLSSASGNNDSLMLMVTEKTCLVCKIWEKQIGKIYPKIEIANKFPLFRIEIKDFVNYFKIDLKKTKITPTFIFIENNTEKGRIIGYTNPEMFWWQVDEIVGD
;
A
#
# COMPACT_ATOMS: atom_id res chain seq x y z
N MET A 1 -29.31 -38.68 -43.70
CA MET A 1 -28.70 -37.37 -43.94
C MET A 1 -29.06 -36.32 -42.83
N TYR A 2 -29.82 -36.69 -41.82
CA TYR A 2 -30.18 -35.77 -40.73
C TYR A 2 -29.33 -35.88 -39.45
N PHE A 3 -28.43 -36.83 -39.38
CA PHE A 3 -27.62 -37.08 -38.18
C PHE A 3 -26.34 -36.25 -38.05
N ILE A 4 -25.90 -35.54 -39.10
CA ILE A 4 -24.64 -34.80 -39.11
C ILE A 4 -24.82 -33.35 -38.60
N LYS A 5 -26.05 -32.80 -38.66
CA LYS A 5 -26.30 -31.40 -38.26
C LYS A 5 -26.39 -31.15 -36.77
N THR A 6 -26.69 -32.17 -35.97
CA THR A 6 -26.83 -32.01 -34.51
C THR A 6 -25.49 -32.13 -33.77
N SER A 7 -24.50 -32.76 -34.38
CA SER A 7 -23.19 -32.95 -33.72
C SER A 7 -22.31 -31.67 -33.74
N PHE A 8 -22.45 -30.85 -34.76
CA PHE A 8 -21.69 -29.61 -34.85
C PHE A 8 -22.20 -28.50 -33.93
N LEU A 9 -23.50 -28.46 -33.66
CA LEU A 9 -24.10 -27.46 -32.79
C LEU A 9 -23.69 -27.66 -31.31
N ASN A 10 -23.56 -28.91 -30.88
CA ASN A 10 -23.18 -29.25 -29.53
C ASN A 10 -21.71 -28.99 -29.24
N VAL A 11 -20.83 -29.07 -30.25
CA VAL A 11 -19.39 -28.77 -30.09
C VAL A 11 -19.18 -27.27 -29.94
N PHE A 12 -19.93 -26.44 -30.66
CA PHE A 12 -19.81 -24.97 -30.56
C PHE A 12 -20.36 -24.43 -29.25
N VAL A 13 -21.42 -24.99 -28.70
CA VAL A 13 -21.98 -24.60 -27.39
C VAL A 13 -21.03 -24.98 -26.26
N SER A 14 -20.37 -26.12 -26.36
CA SER A 14 -19.40 -26.58 -25.37
C SER A 14 -18.14 -25.70 -25.37
N ALA A 15 -17.65 -25.24 -26.55
CA ALA A 15 -16.50 -24.37 -26.66
C ALA A 15 -16.73 -22.95 -26.09
N LEU A 16 -17.99 -22.45 -26.19
CA LEU A 16 -18.37 -21.14 -25.65
C LEU A 16 -18.48 -21.12 -24.12
N LEU A 17 -18.67 -22.27 -23.49
CA LEU A 17 -18.77 -22.38 -22.02
C LEU A 17 -17.38 -22.34 -21.33
N PHE A 18 -16.29 -22.69 -22.05
CA PHE A 18 -14.95 -22.72 -21.48
C PHE A 18 -14.23 -21.35 -21.46
N ILE A 19 -14.74 -20.36 -22.17
CA ILE A 19 -14.09 -19.02 -22.28
C ILE A 19 -14.41 -18.10 -21.08
N LYS A 20 -15.35 -18.49 -20.21
CA LYS A 20 -15.76 -17.64 -19.08
C LYS A 20 -14.97 -17.80 -17.79
N LEU A 21 -13.91 -18.59 -17.77
CA LEU A 21 -13.24 -18.93 -16.51
C LEU A 21 -11.82 -18.36 -16.33
N THR A 22 -11.43 -17.33 -17.08
CA THR A 22 -10.08 -16.77 -16.96
C THR A 22 -10.02 -15.25 -16.71
N LEU A 23 -11.03 -14.71 -16.05
CA LEU A 23 -10.91 -13.37 -15.45
C LEU A 23 -10.97 -13.48 -13.93
N SER A 24 -10.06 -14.26 -13.37
CA SER A 24 -9.66 -14.07 -11.99
C SER A 24 -8.64 -12.94 -11.99
N SER A 25 -9.11 -11.72 -11.99
CA SER A 25 -8.32 -10.57 -11.60
C SER A 25 -7.92 -10.81 -10.16
N ALA A 26 -6.71 -11.29 -9.95
CA ALA A 26 -6.04 -11.14 -8.68
C ALA A 26 -5.77 -9.64 -8.47
N SER A 27 -6.81 -8.89 -8.12
CA SER A 27 -6.69 -7.60 -7.47
C SER A 27 -6.12 -7.93 -6.09
N GLY A 28 -4.82 -8.01 -5.98
CA GLY A 28 -4.14 -7.96 -4.71
C GLY A 28 -4.44 -6.57 -4.12
N ASN A 29 -5.49 -6.47 -3.31
CA ASN A 29 -5.65 -5.35 -2.42
C ASN A 29 -4.43 -5.37 -1.51
N ASN A 30 -3.45 -4.55 -1.85
CA ASN A 30 -2.32 -4.31 -0.97
C ASN A 30 -2.83 -3.35 0.12
N ASP A 31 -3.44 -3.94 1.15
CA ASP A 31 -4.00 -3.19 2.30
C ASP A 31 -2.88 -2.69 3.23
N SER A 32 -1.68 -2.52 2.68
CA SER A 32 -0.50 -2.07 3.42
C SER A 32 -0.02 -0.74 2.86
N LEU A 33 0.37 0.17 3.74
CA LEU A 33 0.97 1.46 3.38
C LEU A 33 1.85 2.01 4.50
N MET A 34 2.79 2.88 4.15
CA MET A 34 3.47 3.77 5.10
C MET A 34 2.83 5.15 5.02
N LEU A 35 2.17 5.54 6.08
CA LEU A 35 1.56 6.86 6.22
C LEU A 35 2.55 7.83 6.83
N MET A 36 2.91 8.89 6.13
CA MET A 36 3.68 10.00 6.66
C MET A 36 2.75 11.14 7.07
N VAL A 37 2.66 11.37 8.37
CA VAL A 37 1.99 12.57 8.91
C VAL A 37 2.99 13.72 8.84
N THR A 38 2.66 14.73 8.06
CA THR A 38 3.54 15.85 7.73
C THR A 38 2.85 17.19 7.98
N GLU A 39 3.62 18.28 7.86
CA GLU A 39 3.12 19.66 7.94
C GLU A 39 3.95 20.56 7.04
N LYS A 40 3.32 21.53 6.38
CA LYS A 40 3.99 22.44 5.43
C LYS A 40 5.13 23.23 6.05
N THR A 41 5.02 23.58 7.33
CA THR A 41 6.04 24.35 8.07
C THR A 41 7.09 23.48 8.74
N CYS A 42 6.98 22.16 8.65
CA CYS A 42 7.87 21.19 9.29
C CYS A 42 9.22 21.10 8.56
N LEU A 43 10.27 21.69 9.13
CA LEU A 43 11.63 21.63 8.58
C LEU A 43 12.20 20.21 8.55
N VAL A 44 11.96 19.43 9.59
CA VAL A 44 12.43 18.04 9.68
C VAL A 44 11.76 17.17 8.62
N CYS A 45 10.49 17.42 8.31
CA CYS A 45 9.78 16.77 7.20
C CYS A 45 10.46 17.06 5.85
N LYS A 46 10.86 18.30 5.61
CA LYS A 46 11.58 18.70 4.38
C LYS A 46 12.95 18.03 4.28
N ILE A 47 13.66 17.87 5.38
CA ILE A 47 14.94 17.16 5.42
C ILE A 47 14.74 15.70 5.07
N TRP A 48 13.74 15.03 5.66
CA TRP A 48 13.40 13.65 5.31
C TRP A 48 13.04 13.51 3.82
N GLU A 49 12.20 14.39 3.29
CA GLU A 49 11.83 14.38 1.88
C GLU A 49 13.04 14.48 0.95
N LYS A 50 14.01 15.30 1.31
CA LYS A 50 15.25 15.48 0.55
C LYS A 50 16.16 14.26 0.61
N GLN A 51 16.28 13.62 1.77
CA GLN A 51 17.23 12.53 2.02
C GLN A 51 16.64 11.15 1.68
N ILE A 52 15.35 10.94 1.93
CA ILE A 52 14.68 9.64 1.80
C ILE A 52 13.50 9.69 0.87
N GLY A 53 12.64 10.70 0.95
CA GLY A 53 11.37 10.76 0.25
C GLY A 53 11.47 10.54 -1.26
N LYS A 54 12.54 11.02 -1.89
CA LYS A 54 12.77 10.86 -3.33
C LYS A 54 13.19 9.45 -3.73
N ILE A 55 13.87 8.74 -2.85
CA ILE A 55 14.35 7.38 -3.12
C ILE A 55 13.39 6.30 -2.62
N TYR A 56 12.57 6.62 -1.62
CA TYR A 56 11.65 5.65 -1.00
C TYR A 56 10.81 4.86 -2.03
N PRO A 57 10.17 5.49 -3.04
CA PRO A 57 9.36 4.75 -4.02
C PRO A 57 10.16 3.76 -4.89
N LYS A 58 11.50 3.88 -4.89
CA LYS A 58 12.39 3.07 -5.73
C LYS A 58 12.97 1.85 -5.01
N ILE A 59 12.74 1.74 -3.71
CA ILE A 59 13.26 0.65 -2.89
C ILE A 59 12.20 -0.43 -2.67
N GLU A 60 12.67 -1.65 -2.40
CA GLU A 60 11.83 -2.84 -2.32
C GLU A 60 10.69 -2.71 -1.30
N ILE A 61 10.96 -2.13 -0.13
CA ILE A 61 9.97 -1.96 0.93
C ILE A 61 8.75 -1.15 0.47
N ALA A 62 8.92 -0.21 -0.47
CA ALA A 62 7.83 0.60 -1.00
C ALA A 62 6.82 -0.21 -1.82
N ASN A 63 7.19 -1.39 -2.32
CA ASN A 63 6.28 -2.30 -3.00
C ASN A 63 5.26 -2.88 -2.02
N LYS A 64 5.69 -3.15 -0.79
CA LYS A 64 4.81 -3.64 0.28
C LYS A 64 4.12 -2.50 1.01
N PHE A 65 4.87 -1.44 1.33
CA PHE A 65 4.37 -0.26 2.05
C PHE A 65 4.53 1.01 1.21
N PRO A 66 3.68 1.23 0.19
CA PRO A 66 3.72 2.46 -0.59
C PRO A 66 3.52 3.69 0.32
N LEU A 67 4.24 4.77 0.01
CA LEU A 67 4.22 6.00 0.80
C LEU A 67 2.96 6.82 0.50
N PHE A 68 2.23 7.14 1.54
CA PHE A 68 1.12 8.07 1.50
C PHE A 68 1.36 9.23 2.49
N ARG A 69 1.18 10.46 2.05
CA ARG A 69 1.38 11.65 2.87
C ARG A 69 0.06 12.26 3.29
N ILE A 70 -0.04 12.68 4.54
CA ILE A 70 -1.19 13.38 5.08
C ILE A 70 -0.76 14.57 5.93
N GLU A 71 -1.41 15.71 5.78
CA GLU A 71 -1.24 16.84 6.68
C GLU A 71 -1.77 16.51 8.07
N ILE A 72 -1.06 16.93 9.11
CA ILE A 72 -1.45 16.62 10.51
C ILE A 72 -2.86 17.09 10.84
N LYS A 73 -3.31 18.22 10.28
CA LYS A 73 -4.67 18.76 10.46
C LYS A 73 -5.76 17.84 9.89
N ASP A 74 -5.43 17.12 8.82
CA ASP A 74 -6.36 16.22 8.12
C ASP A 74 -6.31 14.81 8.70
N PHE A 75 -5.21 14.45 9.37
CA PHE A 75 -4.99 13.14 9.97
C PHE A 75 -6.07 12.76 10.99
N VAL A 76 -6.60 13.72 11.73
CA VAL A 76 -7.63 13.50 12.76
C VAL A 76 -8.92 12.94 12.18
N ASN A 77 -9.24 13.26 10.92
CA ASN A 77 -10.52 12.93 10.28
C ASN A 77 -10.41 11.90 9.16
N TYR A 78 -9.19 11.47 8.84
CA TYR A 78 -8.93 10.73 7.60
C TYR A 78 -9.16 9.22 7.70
N PHE A 79 -9.08 8.60 8.88
CA PHE A 79 -9.02 7.15 8.95
C PHE A 79 -10.27 6.46 9.44
N LYS A 80 -10.64 5.43 8.66
CA LYS A 80 -11.62 4.39 9.03
C LYS A 80 -11.08 3.40 10.07
N ILE A 81 -9.79 3.50 10.42
CA ILE A 81 -9.13 2.67 11.43
C ILE A 81 -8.75 3.52 12.64
N ASP A 82 -8.85 2.92 13.81
CA ASP A 82 -8.53 3.58 15.07
C ASP A 82 -7.01 3.71 15.24
N LEU A 83 -6.45 4.78 14.65
CA LEU A 83 -5.06 5.13 14.83
C LEU A 83 -4.89 6.14 15.96
N LYS A 84 -3.95 5.83 16.86
CA LYS A 84 -3.55 6.78 17.89
C LYS A 84 -3.05 8.08 17.24
N LYS A 85 -3.60 9.21 17.68
CA LYS A 85 -3.22 10.54 17.18
C LYS A 85 -1.75 10.85 17.50
N THR A 86 -1.09 11.57 16.60
CA THR A 86 0.24 12.13 16.83
C THR A 86 0.17 13.66 16.85
N LYS A 87 1.06 14.27 17.61
CA LYS A 87 1.28 15.73 17.63
C LYS A 87 2.63 16.12 17.05
N ILE A 88 3.41 15.14 16.60
CA ILE A 88 4.78 15.31 16.12
C ILE A 88 4.84 15.02 14.64
N THR A 89 5.46 15.92 13.88
CA THR A 89 5.76 15.73 12.46
C THR A 89 7.29 15.74 12.22
N PRO A 90 7.79 14.86 11.35
CA PRO A 90 7.07 13.77 10.71
C PRO A 90 6.77 12.62 11.68
N THR A 91 5.68 11.91 11.46
CA THR A 91 5.42 10.59 12.04
C THR A 91 5.12 9.63 10.91
N PHE A 92 5.76 8.47 10.91
CA PHE A 92 5.59 7.44 9.90
C PHE A 92 4.86 6.26 10.52
N ILE A 93 3.69 5.92 10.00
CA ILE A 93 2.84 4.85 10.53
C ILE A 93 2.78 3.75 9.48
N PHE A 94 3.25 2.57 9.83
CA PHE A 94 3.15 1.37 8.99
C PHE A 94 1.84 0.67 9.28
N ILE A 95 1.02 0.53 8.25
CA ILE A 95 -0.31 -0.07 8.33
C ILE A 95 -0.31 -1.31 7.45
N GLU A 96 -0.82 -2.41 7.98
CA GLU A 96 -0.99 -3.68 7.28
C GLU A 96 -2.32 -4.31 7.72
N ASN A 97 -3.16 -4.70 6.76
CA ASN A 97 -4.49 -5.28 7.01
C ASN A 97 -5.35 -4.41 7.96
N ASN A 98 -5.40 -3.11 7.68
CA ASN A 98 -6.14 -2.12 8.49
C ASN A 98 -5.70 -2.02 9.96
N THR A 99 -4.49 -2.46 10.29
CA THR A 99 -3.92 -2.43 11.64
C THR A 99 -2.56 -1.75 11.61
N GLU A 100 -2.28 -0.93 12.64
CA GLU A 100 -0.95 -0.36 12.81
C GLU A 100 0.05 -1.45 13.19
N LYS A 101 1.07 -1.64 12.33
CA LYS A 101 2.19 -2.56 12.58
C LYS A 101 3.24 -1.91 13.48
N GLY A 102 3.44 -0.61 13.34
CA GLY A 102 4.37 0.18 14.14
C GLY A 102 4.49 1.60 13.60
N ARG A 103 5.21 2.46 14.31
CA ARG A 103 5.43 3.84 13.88
C ARG A 103 6.81 4.36 14.27
N ILE A 104 7.27 5.32 13.49
CA ILE A 104 8.46 6.11 13.75
C ILE A 104 8.01 7.53 14.05
N ILE A 105 8.36 8.06 15.22
CA ILE A 105 8.01 9.41 15.64
C ILE A 105 9.24 10.30 15.47
N GLY A 106 9.14 11.32 14.62
CA GLY A 106 10.24 12.21 14.29
C GLY A 106 11.20 11.60 13.25
N TYR A 107 12.28 12.33 12.99
CA TYR A 107 13.33 11.91 12.08
C TYR A 107 14.68 12.48 12.54
N THR A 108 15.68 11.66 12.60
CA THR A 108 17.04 12.04 13.01
C THR A 108 18.00 12.04 11.81
N ASN A 109 18.16 10.89 11.16
CA ASN A 109 19.04 10.70 10.01
C ASN A 109 18.62 9.42 9.22
N PRO A 110 19.15 9.22 8.00
CA PRO A 110 18.81 8.06 7.19
C PRO A 110 19.08 6.71 7.86
N GLU A 111 20.23 6.56 8.49
CA GLU A 111 20.65 5.31 9.12
C GLU A 111 19.67 4.87 10.21
N MET A 112 19.33 5.79 11.11
CA MET A 112 18.37 5.53 12.19
C MET A 112 16.97 5.25 11.63
N PHE A 113 16.55 5.96 10.59
CA PHE A 113 15.27 5.74 9.95
C PHE A 113 15.16 4.31 9.40
N TRP A 114 16.15 3.87 8.64
CA TRP A 114 16.15 2.53 8.06
C TRP A 114 16.23 1.43 9.10
N TRP A 115 17.02 1.64 10.15
CA TRP A 115 17.05 0.70 11.28
C TRP A 115 15.66 0.56 11.93
N GLN A 116 14.96 1.66 12.18
CA GLN A 116 13.59 1.64 12.74
C GLN A 116 12.57 0.99 11.77
N VAL A 117 12.73 1.21 10.47
CA VAL A 117 11.91 0.53 9.45
C VAL A 117 12.11 -0.98 9.54
N ASP A 118 13.35 -1.44 9.58
CA ASP A 118 13.68 -2.87 9.68
C ASP A 118 13.09 -3.50 10.95
N GLU A 119 13.14 -2.80 12.08
CA GLU A 119 12.53 -3.27 13.33
C GLU A 119 11.00 -3.41 13.25
N ILE A 120 10.34 -2.57 12.45
CA ILE A 120 8.87 -2.61 12.30
C ILE A 120 8.44 -3.68 11.28
N VAL A 121 9.15 -3.80 10.17
CA VAL A 121 8.72 -4.61 9.01
C VAL A 121 9.52 -5.90 8.84
N GLY A 122 10.65 -6.01 9.51
CA GLY A 122 11.53 -7.18 9.47
C GLY A 122 10.98 -8.31 10.35
N ASP A 123 10.20 -9.20 9.75
CA ASP A 123 9.83 -10.50 10.31
C ASP A 123 10.43 -11.60 9.47
#